data_812fdfae65107565339209777489ee32
#
_entry.id   812fdfae65107565339209777489ee32
#
_cell.length_a   1.000
_cell.length_b   1.000
_cell.length_c   1.000
_cell.angle_alpha   90.00
_cell.angle_beta   90.00
_cell.angle_gamma   90.00
#
_symmetry.space_group_name_H-M   'P 1'
#
loop_
_entity.id
_entity.type
_entity.pdbx_description
1 polymer ?
#
loop_
_entity_poly.entity_id
_entity_poly.type
_entity_poly.pdbx_seq_one_letter_code
_entity_poly.pdbx_strand_id
1 'polypeptide(L)'
;MKKLIITGAIILSSIFSIGAMAQMSDEDAAAAVKRRQSVFQMLAFSNGPLGQMARGSDFSAETAILGSQRVAMLAPMIADLFAADTTGNSSVTTRAADTIWANQADFAQL
;
A
#
# COMPACT_ATOMS: atom_id res chain seq x y z
N MET A 1 72.18 -12.60 -4.79
CA MET A 1 70.84 -12.77 -5.38
C MET A 1 69.79 -12.20 -4.42
N LYS A 2 69.31 -11.02 -4.69
CA LYS A 2 68.29 -10.38 -3.85
C LYS A 2 66.94 -10.69 -4.43
N LYS A 3 66.13 -11.49 -3.70
CA LYS A 3 64.73 -11.75 -4.06
C LYS A 3 63.88 -10.57 -3.60
N LEU A 4 63.32 -9.85 -4.55
CA LEU A 4 62.38 -8.78 -4.30
C LEU A 4 61.00 -9.41 -4.09
N ILE A 5 60.48 -9.35 -2.86
CA ILE A 5 59.10 -9.76 -2.54
C ILE A 5 58.25 -8.52 -2.71
N ILE A 6 57.45 -8.48 -3.78
CA ILE A 6 56.42 -7.46 -3.99
C ILE A 6 55.18 -7.93 -3.27
N THR A 7 54.91 -7.36 -2.11
CA THR A 7 53.67 -7.55 -1.38
C THR A 7 52.62 -6.67 -2.03
N GLY A 8 51.78 -7.27 -2.88
CA GLY A 8 50.62 -6.61 -3.46
C GLY A 8 49.54 -6.44 -2.42
N ALA A 9 49.30 -5.22 -1.97
CA ALA A 9 48.15 -4.88 -1.15
C ALA A 9 46.88 -4.88 -2.04
N ILE A 10 46.05 -5.90 -1.89
CA ILE A 10 44.74 -5.93 -2.49
C ILE A 10 43.85 -5.03 -1.65
N ILE A 11 43.59 -3.82 -2.14
CA ILE A 11 42.60 -2.93 -1.58
C ILE A 11 41.23 -3.47 -2.06
N LEU A 12 40.54 -4.19 -1.17
CA LEU A 12 39.16 -4.60 -1.35
C LEU A 12 38.28 -3.35 -1.19
N SER A 13 38.05 -2.65 -2.27
CA SER A 13 37.06 -1.57 -2.31
C SER A 13 35.69 -2.20 -2.18
N SER A 14 35.16 -2.25 -0.95
CA SER A 14 33.75 -2.57 -0.69
C SER A 14 32.90 -1.45 -1.29
N ILE A 15 32.41 -1.66 -2.49
CA ILE A 15 31.37 -0.83 -3.07
C ILE A 15 30.11 -1.13 -2.27
N PHE A 16 29.85 -0.32 -1.26
CA PHE A 16 28.51 -0.24 -0.66
C PHE A 16 27.59 0.33 -1.74
N SER A 17 27.00 -0.55 -2.52
CA SER A 17 25.84 -0.19 -3.32
C SER A 17 24.72 0.12 -2.33
N ILE A 18 24.56 1.41 -2.00
CA ILE A 18 23.31 1.91 -1.44
C ILE A 18 22.30 1.64 -2.54
N GLY A 19 21.54 0.54 -2.40
CA GLY A 19 20.45 0.22 -3.29
C GLY A 19 19.47 1.38 -3.22
N ALA A 20 19.50 2.27 -4.21
CA ALA A 20 18.41 3.18 -4.44
C ALA A 20 17.17 2.28 -4.59
N MET A 21 16.19 2.42 -3.69
CA MET A 21 14.90 1.76 -3.82
C MET A 21 14.39 2.16 -5.21
N ALA A 22 14.33 1.20 -6.13
CA ALA A 22 13.87 1.48 -7.47
C ALA A 22 12.43 1.98 -7.38
N GLN A 23 12.15 3.13 -7.99
CA GLN A 23 10.80 3.67 -8.07
C GLN A 23 9.90 2.64 -8.76
N MET A 24 8.68 2.49 -8.25
CA MET A 24 7.68 1.62 -8.85
C MET A 24 7.44 2.02 -10.32
N SER A 25 7.24 1.04 -11.20
CA SER A 25 6.89 1.34 -12.59
C SER A 25 5.52 2.04 -12.67
N ASP A 26 5.29 2.80 -13.73
CA ASP A 26 4.01 3.49 -13.94
C ASP A 26 2.84 2.51 -14.05
N GLU A 27 3.07 1.34 -14.65
CA GLU A 27 2.08 0.28 -14.77
C GLU A 27 1.72 -0.29 -13.38
N ASP A 28 2.72 -0.58 -12.56
CA ASP A 28 2.50 -1.09 -11.20
C ASP A 28 1.82 -0.05 -10.31
N ALA A 29 2.20 1.21 -10.44
CA ALA A 29 1.57 2.32 -9.72
C ALA A 29 0.10 2.48 -10.11
N ALA A 30 -0.23 2.42 -11.39
CA ALA A 30 -1.61 2.45 -11.88
C ALA A 30 -2.42 1.26 -11.36
N ALA A 31 -1.84 0.06 -11.36
CA ALA A 31 -2.46 -1.14 -10.80
C ALA A 31 -2.70 -1.02 -9.30
N ALA A 32 -1.75 -0.46 -8.54
CA ALA A 32 -1.89 -0.23 -7.10
C ALA A 32 -3.04 0.75 -6.80
N VAL A 33 -3.12 1.88 -7.51
CA VAL A 33 -4.21 2.84 -7.38
C VAL A 33 -5.57 2.20 -7.70
N LYS A 34 -5.64 1.42 -8.78
CA LYS A 34 -6.87 0.73 -9.17
C LYS A 34 -7.35 -0.26 -8.11
N ARG A 35 -6.43 -1.04 -7.51
CA ARG A 35 -6.78 -1.98 -6.42
C ARG A 35 -7.35 -1.25 -5.20
N ARG A 36 -6.75 -0.12 -4.80
CA ARG A 36 -7.25 0.73 -3.70
C ARG A 36 -8.66 1.24 -4.00
N GLN A 37 -8.88 1.77 -5.19
CA GLN A 37 -10.21 2.22 -5.61
C GLN A 37 -11.23 1.09 -5.57
N SER A 38 -10.85 -0.12 -6.00
CA SER A 38 -11.72 -1.28 -6.00
C SER A 38 -12.15 -1.70 -4.60
N VAL A 39 -11.25 -1.72 -3.62
CA VAL A 39 -11.62 -2.07 -2.24
C VAL A 39 -12.59 -1.04 -1.65
N PHE A 40 -12.41 0.25 -1.93
CA PHE A 40 -13.34 1.28 -1.47
C PHE A 40 -14.72 1.17 -2.15
N GLN A 41 -14.77 0.80 -3.43
CA GLN A 41 -16.04 0.52 -4.12
C GLN A 41 -16.76 -0.67 -3.48
N MET A 42 -16.04 -1.74 -3.15
CA MET A 42 -16.62 -2.91 -2.46
C MET A 42 -17.07 -2.59 -1.04
N LEU A 43 -16.34 -1.74 -0.32
CA LEU A 43 -16.76 -1.24 0.99
C LEU A 43 -18.04 -0.40 0.87
N ALA A 44 -18.11 0.51 -0.10
CA ALA A 44 -19.30 1.33 -0.34
C ALA A 44 -20.52 0.47 -0.69
N PHE A 45 -20.36 -0.53 -1.55
CA PHE A 45 -21.39 -1.51 -1.87
C PHE A 45 -21.87 -2.27 -0.62
N SER A 46 -20.94 -2.75 0.20
CA SER A 46 -21.25 -3.54 1.40
C SER A 46 -21.93 -2.71 2.49
N ASN A 47 -21.53 -1.44 2.61
CA ASN A 47 -22.05 -0.51 3.63
C ASN A 47 -23.33 0.22 3.17
N GLY A 48 -23.64 0.22 1.89
CA GLY A 48 -24.81 0.92 1.32
C GLY A 48 -26.12 0.59 2.02
N PRO A 49 -26.53 -0.69 2.15
CA PRO A 49 -27.76 -1.08 2.85
C PRO A 49 -27.76 -0.66 4.33
N LEU A 50 -26.62 -0.75 5.04
CA LEU A 50 -26.49 -0.28 6.41
C LEU A 50 -26.76 1.23 6.51
N GLY A 51 -26.20 2.00 5.59
CA GLY A 51 -26.44 3.44 5.52
C GLY A 51 -27.90 3.80 5.18
N GLN A 52 -28.58 2.98 4.38
CA GLN A 52 -30.01 3.17 4.10
C GLN A 52 -30.88 2.90 5.35
N MET A 53 -30.61 1.81 6.06
CA MET A 53 -31.28 1.52 7.34
C MET A 53 -31.06 2.62 8.37
N ALA A 54 -29.86 3.15 8.47
CA ALA A 54 -29.55 4.28 9.36
C ALA A 54 -30.32 5.57 8.99
N ARG A 55 -30.73 5.71 7.72
CA ARG A 55 -31.53 6.84 7.23
C ARG A 55 -33.04 6.60 7.25
N GLY A 56 -33.49 5.49 7.82
CA GLY A 56 -34.90 5.21 8.05
C GLY A 56 -35.55 4.19 7.10
N SER A 57 -34.76 3.44 6.30
CA SER A 57 -35.30 2.27 5.60
C SER A 57 -35.60 1.14 6.60
N ASP A 58 -36.46 0.20 6.20
CA ASP A 58 -36.81 -0.94 7.03
C ASP A 58 -35.56 -1.71 7.49
N PHE A 59 -35.49 -2.01 8.77
CA PHE A 59 -34.38 -2.76 9.35
C PHE A 59 -34.46 -4.25 8.98
N SER A 60 -33.36 -4.78 8.47
CA SER A 60 -33.16 -6.20 8.24
C SER A 60 -31.90 -6.68 8.97
N ALA A 61 -32.08 -7.51 9.98
CA ALA A 61 -30.95 -8.07 10.72
C ALA A 61 -30.02 -8.90 9.85
N GLU A 62 -30.56 -9.68 8.91
CA GLU A 62 -29.80 -10.49 7.96
C GLU A 62 -28.92 -9.60 7.09
N THR A 63 -29.49 -8.55 6.51
CA THR A 63 -28.75 -7.57 5.69
C THR A 63 -27.68 -6.84 6.50
N ALA A 64 -27.97 -6.48 7.76
CA ALA A 64 -27.03 -5.83 8.64
C ALA A 64 -25.83 -6.73 8.97
N ILE A 65 -26.09 -7.99 9.31
CA ILE A 65 -25.04 -8.97 9.60
C ILE A 65 -24.17 -9.19 8.36
N LEU A 66 -24.78 -9.43 7.20
CA LEU A 66 -24.04 -9.67 5.95
C LEU A 66 -23.18 -8.47 5.54
N GLY A 67 -23.72 -7.26 5.62
CA GLY A 67 -22.99 -6.02 5.32
C GLY A 67 -21.79 -5.83 6.27
N SER A 68 -22.02 -6.01 7.57
CA SER A 68 -20.98 -5.89 8.59
C SER A 68 -19.87 -6.93 8.43
N GLN A 69 -20.20 -8.17 8.10
CA GLN A 69 -19.22 -9.22 7.83
C GLN A 69 -18.36 -8.88 6.60
N ARG A 70 -18.96 -8.38 5.54
CA ARG A 70 -18.23 -7.96 4.33
C ARG A 70 -17.26 -6.80 4.64
N VAL A 71 -17.72 -5.80 5.39
CA VAL A 71 -16.87 -4.69 5.81
C VAL A 71 -15.71 -5.19 6.67
N ALA A 72 -15.96 -6.09 7.63
CA ALA A 72 -14.94 -6.68 8.48
C ALA A 72 -13.88 -7.48 7.70
N MET A 73 -14.26 -8.09 6.57
CA MET A 73 -13.31 -8.78 5.69
C MET A 73 -12.51 -7.84 4.80
N LEU A 74 -13.11 -6.74 4.35
CA LEU A 74 -12.48 -5.82 3.40
C LEU A 74 -11.60 -4.77 4.09
N ALA A 75 -11.97 -4.30 5.27
CA ALA A 75 -11.27 -3.22 5.95
C ALA A 75 -9.77 -3.51 6.21
N PRO A 76 -9.36 -4.71 6.65
CA PRO A 76 -7.94 -5.02 6.83
C PRO A 76 -7.11 -4.96 5.54
N MET A 77 -7.74 -5.17 4.38
CA MET A 77 -7.07 -5.10 3.08
C MET A 77 -6.59 -3.68 2.75
N ILE A 78 -7.15 -2.65 3.38
CA ILE A 78 -6.76 -1.25 3.12
C ILE A 78 -5.28 -1.07 3.47
N ALA A 79 -4.85 -1.49 4.65
CA ALA A 79 -3.45 -1.37 5.07
C ALA A 79 -2.50 -2.07 4.08
N ASP A 80 -2.84 -3.29 3.66
CA ASP A 80 -2.04 -4.07 2.70
C ASP A 80 -1.93 -3.37 1.34
N LEU A 81 -3.05 -2.82 0.84
CA LEU A 81 -3.09 -2.14 -0.46
C LEU A 81 -2.37 -0.79 -0.47
N PHE A 82 -2.22 -0.15 0.69
CA PHE A 82 -1.43 1.07 0.86
C PHE A 82 0.03 0.81 1.26
N ALA A 83 0.47 -0.45 1.38
CA ALA A 83 1.88 -0.77 1.57
C ALA A 83 2.74 -0.31 0.38
N ALA A 84 2.20 -0.34 -0.84
CA ALA A 84 2.86 0.15 -2.03
C ALA A 84 2.83 1.68 -2.09
N ASP A 85 4.00 2.32 -2.01
CA ASP A 85 4.14 3.77 -2.13
C ASP A 85 4.10 4.22 -3.59
N THR A 86 3.14 5.08 -3.93
CA THR A 86 2.96 5.64 -5.27
C THR A 86 3.29 7.14 -5.36
N THR A 87 3.89 7.73 -4.33
CA THR A 87 4.15 9.18 -4.27
C THR A 87 5.05 9.70 -5.38
N GLY A 88 6.03 8.91 -5.81
CA GLY A 88 6.96 9.28 -6.88
C GLY A 88 6.42 9.13 -8.31
N ASN A 89 5.20 8.60 -8.51
CA ASN A 89 4.65 8.30 -9.82
C ASN A 89 3.67 9.40 -10.29
N SER A 90 4.20 10.40 -11.00
CA SER A 90 3.39 11.52 -11.53
C SER A 90 2.41 11.11 -12.64
N SER A 91 2.58 9.92 -13.22
CA SER A 91 1.71 9.37 -14.27
C SER A 91 0.36 8.89 -13.75
N VAL A 92 0.20 8.69 -12.45
CA VAL A 92 -1.05 8.22 -11.84
C VAL A 92 -1.77 9.33 -11.09
N THR A 93 -3.09 9.39 -11.28
CA THR A 93 -3.96 10.29 -10.53
C THR A 93 -4.54 9.55 -9.33
N THR A 94 -4.27 10.06 -8.13
CA THR A 94 -4.80 9.51 -6.89
C THR A 94 -5.20 10.64 -5.92
N ARG A 95 -6.15 10.36 -5.04
CA ARG A 95 -6.52 11.24 -3.92
C ARG A 95 -5.83 10.84 -2.61
N ALA A 96 -5.02 9.79 -2.65
CA ALA A 96 -4.23 9.38 -1.50
C ALA A 96 -3.19 10.46 -1.19
N ALA A 97 -3.16 10.92 0.06
CA ALA A 97 -2.21 11.93 0.50
C ALA A 97 -0.84 11.30 0.74
N ASP A 98 0.23 12.00 0.37
CA ASP A 98 1.62 11.53 0.55
C ASP A 98 1.97 11.27 2.02
N THR A 99 1.27 11.92 2.94
CA THR A 99 1.42 11.71 4.39
C THR A 99 1.10 10.30 4.85
N ILE A 100 0.36 9.51 4.07
CA ILE A 100 0.10 8.08 4.36
C ILE A 100 1.42 7.32 4.44
N TRP A 101 2.31 7.52 3.48
CA TRP A 101 3.59 6.81 3.43
C TRP A 101 4.65 7.44 4.35
N ALA A 102 4.54 8.74 4.64
CA ALA A 102 5.36 9.39 5.64
C ALA A 102 5.06 8.86 7.07
N ASN A 103 3.83 8.41 7.33
CA ASN A 103 3.35 7.91 8.62
C ASN A 103 2.66 6.54 8.49
N GLN A 104 3.24 5.63 7.73
CA GLN A 104 2.62 4.35 7.39
C GLN A 104 2.33 3.47 8.60
N ALA A 105 3.17 3.54 9.64
CA ALA A 105 2.95 2.78 10.87
C ALA A 105 1.66 3.22 11.58
N ASP A 106 1.37 4.52 11.63
CA ASP A 106 0.13 5.05 12.21
C ASP A 106 -1.08 4.70 11.33
N PHE A 107 -0.92 4.82 10.01
CA PHE A 107 -1.98 4.48 9.07
C PHE A 107 -2.39 3.00 9.15
N ALA A 108 -1.44 2.09 9.35
CA ALA A 108 -1.71 0.66 9.45
C ALA A 108 -2.40 0.25 10.79
N GLN A 109 -2.49 1.15 11.76
CA GLN A 109 -3.15 0.92 13.06
C GLN A 109 -4.60 1.40 13.10
N LEU A 110 -5.07 2.06 12.04
CA LEU A 110 -6.45 2.55 11.93
C LEU A 110 -7.41 1.41 11.62
#